data_e35f1ab31d1a7e05dd50dfb52be6d87d
#
_entry.id   e35f1ab31d1a7e05dd50dfb52be6d87d
#
_cell.length_a   1.000
_cell.length_b   1.000
_cell.length_c   1.000
_cell.angle_alpha   90.00
_cell.angle_beta   90.00
_cell.angle_gamma   90.00
#
_symmetry.space_group_name_H-M   'P 1'
#
loop_
_entity.id
_entity.type
_entity.pdbx_description
1 polymer ?
#
loop_
_entity_poly.entity_id
_entity_poly.type
_entity_poly.pdbx_seq_one_letter_code
_entity_poly.pdbx_strand_id
1 'polypeptide(L)'
;MQINTLIRYLTSFIIFYFNICLFISINTYFCVMKKIAVFASGDGTNAENICNYFINNRSVGVVLLATNKRDSFVVERLKKFSVPVFCFSREELDNDEVVQKKLSECLVDFIVLSGFLLKIPKSITSLFPNKIINIHPSLLPKFGGKGMYGENVHKAVVDAKEKQSGITIHYVNNNYDEGNIVFQEKFSLTKNETPESLSKKIHGLEMKYFPLVIEKIINSL
;
A
#
# COMPACT_ATOMS: atom_id res chain seq x y z
N MET A 1 -53.88 22.03 33.98
CA MET A 1 -53.19 20.70 33.91
C MET A 1 -52.64 20.33 32.52
N GLN A 2 -53.17 20.88 31.44
CA GLN A 2 -52.74 20.54 30.05
C GLN A 2 -51.42 21.18 29.58
N ILE A 3 -51.09 22.40 30.01
CA ILE A 3 -49.89 23.13 29.54
C ILE A 3 -48.58 22.48 30.00
N ASN A 4 -48.52 22.01 31.24
CA ASN A 4 -47.31 21.35 31.78
C ASN A 4 -47.02 20.00 31.13
N THR A 5 -48.04 19.30 30.65
CA THR A 5 -47.89 18.05 29.93
C THR A 5 -47.36 18.30 28.51
N LEU A 6 -47.81 19.34 27.83
CA LEU A 6 -47.35 19.73 26.50
C LEU A 6 -45.88 20.18 26.53
N ILE A 7 -45.48 20.94 27.54
CA ILE A 7 -44.10 21.38 27.74
C ILE A 7 -43.16 20.17 27.96
N ARG A 8 -43.57 19.16 28.73
CA ARG A 8 -42.80 17.93 28.92
C ARG A 8 -42.65 17.12 27.65
N TYR A 9 -43.67 17.04 26.81
CA TYR A 9 -43.58 16.36 25.51
C TYR A 9 -42.63 17.10 24.56
N LEU A 10 -42.71 18.43 24.48
CA LEU A 10 -41.84 19.25 23.65
C LEU A 10 -40.35 19.16 24.10
N THR A 11 -40.07 19.21 25.39
CA THR A 11 -38.70 19.07 25.91
C THR A 11 -38.14 17.68 25.65
N SER A 12 -38.89 16.61 25.82
CA SER A 12 -38.47 15.23 25.51
C SER A 12 -38.22 15.04 24.02
N PHE A 13 -39.04 15.66 23.16
CA PHE A 13 -38.87 15.62 21.72
C PHE A 13 -37.61 16.36 21.25
N ILE A 14 -37.34 17.54 21.83
CA ILE A 14 -36.10 18.33 21.54
C ILE A 14 -34.86 17.56 22.01
N ILE A 15 -34.87 16.97 23.19
CA ILE A 15 -33.74 16.18 23.71
C ILE A 15 -33.52 14.95 22.84
N PHE A 16 -34.55 14.27 22.37
CA PHE A 16 -34.44 13.13 21.48
C PHE A 16 -33.87 13.52 20.12
N TYR A 17 -34.35 14.62 19.51
CA TYR A 17 -33.78 15.14 18.26
C TYR A 17 -32.34 15.61 18.40
N PHE A 18 -31.99 16.27 19.52
CA PHE A 18 -30.62 16.71 19.79
C PHE A 18 -29.66 15.52 19.95
N ASN A 19 -30.10 14.45 20.63
CA ASN A 19 -29.31 13.22 20.76
C ASN A 19 -29.16 12.48 19.42
N ILE A 20 -30.21 12.45 18.57
CA ILE A 20 -30.10 11.89 17.22
C ILE A 20 -29.16 12.72 16.34
N CYS A 21 -29.26 14.05 16.35
CA CYS A 21 -28.36 14.92 15.62
C CYS A 21 -26.90 14.78 16.11
N LEU A 22 -26.69 14.67 17.41
CA LEU A 22 -25.37 14.44 18.00
C LEU A 22 -24.82 13.05 17.61
N PHE A 23 -25.67 12.01 17.63
CA PHE A 23 -25.31 10.66 17.22
C PHE A 23 -25.00 10.58 15.72
N ILE A 24 -25.75 11.27 14.88
CA ILE A 24 -25.48 11.39 13.44
C ILE A 24 -24.20 12.19 13.21
N SER A 25 -24.00 13.32 13.89
CA SER A 25 -22.76 14.12 13.78
C SER A 25 -21.52 13.36 14.26
N ILE A 26 -21.61 12.57 15.33
CA ILE A 26 -20.52 11.72 15.80
C ILE A 26 -20.23 10.61 14.79
N ASN A 27 -21.25 10.00 14.16
CA ASN A 27 -21.06 8.96 13.16
C ASN A 27 -20.53 9.49 11.82
N THR A 28 -20.80 10.74 11.43
CA THR A 28 -20.23 11.33 10.22
C THR A 28 -18.75 11.73 10.35
N TYR A 29 -18.22 11.81 11.57
CA TYR A 29 -16.78 12.05 11.82
C TYR A 29 -15.98 10.77 12.09
N PHE A 30 -16.58 9.58 12.07
CA PHE A 30 -15.81 8.35 12.06
C PHE A 30 -15.25 8.16 10.64
N CYS A 31 -14.13 8.80 10.36
CA CYS A 31 -13.29 8.42 9.24
C CYS A 31 -12.89 6.96 9.49
N VAL A 32 -13.54 6.02 8.78
CA VAL A 32 -13.21 4.60 8.90
C VAL A 32 -11.78 4.45 8.41
N MET A 33 -10.88 4.09 9.32
CA MET A 33 -9.47 3.86 9.01
C MET A 33 -9.35 2.86 7.86
N LYS A 34 -8.73 3.28 6.77
CA LYS A 34 -8.43 2.42 5.62
C LYS A 34 -7.34 1.43 5.98
N LYS A 35 -7.57 0.17 5.71
CA LYS A 35 -6.72 -0.96 6.09
C LYS A 35 -5.87 -1.40 4.90
N ILE A 36 -4.56 -1.29 5.01
CA ILE A 36 -3.64 -1.69 3.95
C ILE A 36 -2.93 -3.00 4.29
N ALA A 37 -2.80 -3.87 3.29
CA ALA A 37 -1.91 -5.02 3.33
C ALA A 37 -0.63 -4.68 2.55
N VAL A 38 0.52 -4.94 3.15
CA VAL A 38 1.83 -4.79 2.49
C VAL A 38 2.33 -6.16 2.06
N PHE A 39 2.60 -6.33 0.77
CA PHE A 39 3.19 -7.55 0.21
C PHE A 39 4.67 -7.32 -0.05
N ALA A 40 5.53 -8.20 0.50
CA ALA A 40 6.97 -8.09 0.35
C ALA A 40 7.65 -9.46 0.31
N SER A 41 8.75 -9.59 -0.47
CA SER A 41 9.49 -10.85 -0.62
C SER A 41 10.96 -10.78 -0.15
N GLY A 42 11.45 -9.61 0.22
CA GLY A 42 12.88 -9.35 0.46
C GLY A 42 13.20 -8.71 1.80
N ASP A 43 14.09 -7.72 1.76
CA ASP A 43 14.62 -7.04 2.96
C ASP A 43 13.58 -6.26 3.76
N GLY A 44 12.54 -5.78 3.10
CA GLY A 44 11.43 -5.10 3.76
C GLY A 44 11.70 -3.68 4.24
N THR A 45 12.73 -3.01 3.73
CA THR A 45 13.04 -1.61 4.10
C THR A 45 11.90 -0.66 3.76
N ASN A 46 11.30 -0.81 2.58
CA ASN A 46 10.12 -0.04 2.19
C ASN A 46 8.88 -0.40 3.03
N ALA A 47 8.68 -1.69 3.35
CA ALA A 47 7.58 -2.13 4.22
C ALA A 47 7.71 -1.53 5.63
N GLU A 48 8.92 -1.54 6.18
CA GLU A 48 9.24 -0.91 7.46
C GLU A 48 8.97 0.61 7.43
N ASN A 49 9.39 1.28 6.36
CA ASN A 49 9.16 2.71 6.17
C ASN A 49 7.66 3.05 6.10
N ILE A 50 6.87 2.25 5.39
CA ILE A 50 5.42 2.38 5.33
C ILE A 50 4.80 2.22 6.73
N CYS A 51 5.21 1.21 7.50
CA CYS A 51 4.73 1.02 8.87
C CYS A 51 5.09 2.18 9.78
N ASN A 52 6.33 2.70 9.71
CA ASN A 52 6.77 3.86 10.48
C ASN A 52 5.94 5.11 10.13
N TYR A 53 5.66 5.32 8.84
CA TYR A 53 4.90 6.49 8.38
C TYR A 53 3.46 6.46 8.88
N PHE A 54 2.81 5.28 8.87
CA PHE A 54 1.40 5.16 9.24
C PHE A 54 1.16 4.78 10.73
N ILE A 55 2.19 4.60 11.55
CA ILE A 55 2.04 4.09 12.93
C ILE A 55 1.09 4.95 13.80
N ASN A 56 1.07 6.26 13.58
CA ASN A 56 0.20 7.21 14.29
C ASN A 56 -0.88 7.82 13.37
N ASN A 57 -1.05 7.29 12.15
CA ASN A 57 -2.05 7.80 11.22
C ASN A 57 -3.44 7.29 11.61
N ARG A 58 -4.43 8.19 11.67
CA ARG A 58 -5.80 7.83 12.07
C ARG A 58 -6.67 7.41 10.89
N SER A 59 -6.23 7.71 9.68
CA SER A 59 -6.99 7.45 8.45
C SER A 59 -6.52 6.18 7.71
N VAL A 60 -5.27 5.76 7.94
CA VAL A 60 -4.65 4.61 7.26
C VAL A 60 -3.89 3.75 8.28
N GLY A 61 -4.09 2.44 8.25
CA GLY A 61 -3.38 1.49 9.10
C GLY A 61 -2.87 0.29 8.31
N VAL A 62 -1.62 -0.12 8.59
CA VAL A 62 -1.07 -1.39 8.09
C VAL A 62 -1.61 -2.52 8.95
N VAL A 63 -2.45 -3.38 8.38
CA VAL A 63 -3.14 -4.45 9.12
C VAL A 63 -2.60 -5.85 8.80
N LEU A 64 -1.77 -5.98 7.76
CA LEU A 64 -1.24 -7.26 7.32
C LEU A 64 0.09 -7.07 6.58
N LEU A 65 1.10 -7.88 6.95
CA LEU A 65 2.24 -8.19 6.10
C LEU A 65 1.99 -9.54 5.44
N ALA A 66 2.00 -9.58 4.11
CA ALA A 66 1.88 -10.80 3.33
C ALA A 66 3.22 -11.09 2.62
N THR A 67 3.76 -12.29 2.80
CA THR A 67 5.04 -12.68 2.20
C THR A 67 5.02 -14.13 1.70
N ASN A 68 5.73 -14.36 0.59
CA ASN A 68 5.94 -15.71 0.06
C ASN A 68 7.26 -16.33 0.54
N LYS A 69 7.96 -15.68 1.47
CA LYS A 69 9.24 -16.13 2.03
C LYS A 69 9.25 -15.99 3.55
N ARG A 70 9.06 -17.10 4.25
CA ARG A 70 8.97 -17.12 5.71
C ARG A 70 10.22 -16.58 6.42
N ASP A 71 11.39 -16.85 5.84
CA ASP A 71 12.69 -16.48 6.41
C ASP A 71 13.23 -15.16 5.85
N SER A 72 12.39 -14.35 5.22
CA SER A 72 12.79 -13.04 4.68
C SER A 72 12.96 -12.00 5.79
N PHE A 73 13.89 -11.08 5.61
CA PHE A 73 14.20 -10.02 6.58
C PHE A 73 12.99 -9.14 6.90
N VAL A 74 12.04 -9.00 5.99
CA VAL A 74 10.81 -8.23 6.24
C VAL A 74 10.03 -8.78 7.42
N VAL A 75 10.00 -10.10 7.64
CA VAL A 75 9.31 -10.73 8.77
C VAL A 75 9.92 -10.27 10.10
N GLU A 76 11.26 -10.26 10.17
CA GLU A 76 11.98 -9.80 11.36
C GLU A 76 11.79 -8.30 11.60
N ARG A 77 11.93 -7.49 10.53
CA ARG A 77 11.77 -6.02 10.63
C ARG A 77 10.40 -5.59 11.14
N LEU A 78 9.35 -6.29 10.75
CA LEU A 78 7.99 -5.87 11.10
C LEU A 78 7.51 -6.37 12.48
N LYS A 79 8.25 -7.23 13.16
CA LYS A 79 7.92 -7.68 14.53
C LYS A 79 7.67 -6.54 15.50
N LYS A 80 8.45 -5.44 15.39
CA LYS A 80 8.32 -4.26 16.27
C LYS A 80 7.03 -3.47 16.10
N PHE A 81 6.27 -3.68 15.00
CA PHE A 81 5.05 -2.95 14.72
C PHE A 81 3.77 -3.69 15.13
N SER A 82 3.89 -4.90 15.67
CA SER A 82 2.73 -5.76 15.98
C SER A 82 1.79 -6.00 14.79
N VAL A 83 2.30 -5.88 13.56
CA VAL A 83 1.55 -6.18 12.34
C VAL A 83 1.53 -7.69 12.13
N PRO A 84 0.33 -8.30 11.98
CA PRO A 84 0.23 -9.73 11.68
C PRO A 84 0.99 -10.09 10.40
N VAL A 85 1.75 -11.19 10.46
CA VAL A 85 2.49 -11.73 9.32
C VAL A 85 1.75 -12.96 8.78
N PHE A 86 1.45 -12.93 7.49
CA PHE A 86 0.87 -14.04 6.75
C PHE A 86 1.87 -14.54 5.71
N CYS A 87 2.35 -15.76 5.91
CA CYS A 87 3.24 -16.43 4.99
C CYS A 87 2.44 -17.41 4.13
N PHE A 88 2.66 -17.38 2.82
CA PHE A 88 2.01 -18.26 1.84
C PHE A 88 3.03 -18.78 0.82
N SER A 89 2.76 -19.91 0.20
CA SER A 89 3.55 -20.46 -0.89
C SER A 89 3.12 -19.85 -2.25
N ARG A 90 3.90 -20.15 -3.31
CA ARG A 90 3.50 -19.80 -4.66
C ARG A 90 2.20 -20.49 -5.07
N GLU A 91 2.06 -21.77 -4.72
CA GLU A 91 0.88 -22.58 -5.01
C GLU A 91 -0.37 -22.03 -4.32
N GLU A 92 -0.23 -21.57 -3.07
CA GLU A 92 -1.31 -20.92 -2.33
C GLU A 92 -1.68 -19.55 -2.91
N LEU A 93 -0.73 -18.82 -3.50
CA LEU A 93 -1.01 -17.59 -4.22
C LEU A 93 -1.71 -17.87 -5.56
N ASP A 94 -1.26 -18.90 -6.28
CA ASP A 94 -1.82 -19.24 -7.60
C ASP A 94 -3.23 -19.84 -7.48
N ASN A 95 -3.53 -20.59 -6.41
CA ASN A 95 -4.87 -21.08 -6.05
C ASN A 95 -5.72 -20.03 -5.35
N ASP A 96 -5.11 -18.99 -4.87
CA ASP A 96 -5.56 -17.73 -4.28
C ASP A 96 -6.68 -17.72 -3.21
N GLU A 97 -7.45 -18.78 -3.02
CA GLU A 97 -8.51 -18.87 -2.02
C GLU A 97 -8.01 -18.56 -0.59
N VAL A 98 -6.83 -19.09 -0.23
CA VAL A 98 -6.22 -18.87 1.09
C VAL A 98 -5.83 -17.40 1.26
N VAL A 99 -5.26 -16.80 0.21
CA VAL A 99 -4.83 -15.40 0.22
C VAL A 99 -6.05 -14.48 0.25
N GLN A 100 -7.07 -14.73 -0.59
CA GLN A 100 -8.32 -13.97 -0.60
C GLN A 100 -9.04 -14.02 0.75
N LYS A 101 -9.14 -15.22 1.34
CA LYS A 101 -9.73 -15.41 2.66
C LYS A 101 -9.01 -14.57 3.71
N LYS A 102 -7.66 -14.58 3.70
CA LYS A 102 -6.86 -13.81 4.65
C LYS A 102 -7.04 -12.30 4.49
N LEU A 103 -7.07 -11.81 3.24
CA LEU A 103 -7.33 -10.39 2.95
C LEU A 103 -8.72 -9.97 3.45
N SER A 104 -9.74 -10.82 3.27
CA SER A 104 -11.11 -10.59 3.74
C SER A 104 -11.18 -10.60 5.28
N GLU A 105 -10.58 -11.57 5.96
CA GLU A 105 -10.52 -11.65 7.43
C GLU A 105 -9.90 -10.39 8.05
N CYS A 106 -8.87 -9.84 7.41
CA CYS A 106 -8.21 -8.60 7.84
C CYS A 106 -8.96 -7.34 7.39
N LEU A 107 -10.06 -7.47 6.63
CA LEU A 107 -10.83 -6.37 6.07
C LEU A 107 -9.94 -5.39 5.28
N VAL A 108 -9.07 -5.93 4.42
CA VAL A 108 -8.12 -5.13 3.64
C VAL A 108 -8.86 -4.29 2.60
N ASP A 109 -8.62 -2.99 2.60
CA ASP A 109 -9.17 -2.04 1.63
C ASP A 109 -8.24 -1.82 0.43
N PHE A 110 -6.91 -1.94 0.65
CA PHE A 110 -5.90 -1.59 -0.33
C PHE A 110 -4.63 -2.45 -0.18
N ILE A 111 -4.00 -2.81 -1.29
CA ILE A 111 -2.78 -3.62 -1.31
C ILE A 111 -1.60 -2.80 -1.83
N VAL A 112 -0.48 -2.88 -1.14
CA VAL A 112 0.77 -2.22 -1.50
C VAL A 112 1.84 -3.27 -1.74
N LEU A 113 2.35 -3.37 -2.98
CA LEU A 113 3.47 -4.23 -3.31
C LEU A 113 4.79 -3.48 -3.07
N SER A 114 5.58 -4.01 -2.16
CA SER A 114 6.84 -3.41 -1.68
C SER A 114 7.98 -4.39 -1.88
N GLY A 115 8.49 -4.50 -3.11
CA GLY A 115 9.48 -5.53 -3.45
C GLY A 115 8.89 -6.95 -3.40
N PHE A 116 7.66 -7.09 -3.82
CA PHE A 116 7.00 -8.39 -3.98
C PHE A 116 7.30 -8.97 -5.37
N LEU A 117 7.86 -10.19 -5.41
CA LEU A 117 8.45 -10.74 -6.64
C LEU A 117 7.52 -11.66 -7.44
N LEU A 118 6.40 -12.07 -6.86
CA LEU A 118 5.44 -12.91 -7.57
C LEU A 118 4.38 -12.05 -8.28
N LYS A 119 3.87 -12.57 -9.37
CA LYS A 119 2.74 -11.95 -10.08
C LYS A 119 1.48 -12.10 -9.25
N ILE A 120 0.72 -11.02 -9.09
CA ILE A 120 -0.60 -11.07 -8.45
C ILE A 120 -1.59 -11.77 -9.40
N PRO A 121 -2.33 -12.79 -8.96
CA PRO A 121 -3.33 -13.48 -9.77
C PRO A 121 -4.47 -12.57 -10.20
N LYS A 122 -5.07 -12.91 -11.37
CA LYS A 122 -6.19 -12.15 -11.93
C LYS A 122 -7.40 -12.07 -10.98
N SER A 123 -7.67 -13.10 -10.23
CA SER A 123 -8.72 -13.16 -9.21
C SER A 123 -8.54 -12.08 -8.14
N ILE A 124 -7.32 -11.91 -7.61
CA ILE A 124 -7.01 -10.85 -6.63
C ILE A 124 -7.09 -9.47 -7.27
N THR A 125 -6.53 -9.26 -8.49
CA THR A 125 -6.64 -7.96 -9.17
C THR A 125 -8.09 -7.59 -9.49
N SER A 126 -8.95 -8.57 -9.73
CA SER A 126 -10.39 -8.35 -9.96
C SER A 126 -11.17 -8.01 -8.68
N LEU A 127 -10.76 -8.51 -7.52
CA LEU A 127 -11.35 -8.16 -6.22
C LEU A 127 -10.92 -6.76 -5.73
N PHE A 128 -9.74 -6.31 -6.15
CA PHE A 128 -9.15 -5.03 -5.77
C PHE A 128 -8.93 -4.11 -6.97
N PRO A 129 -9.98 -3.77 -7.77
CA PRO A 129 -9.82 -2.96 -8.99
C PRO A 129 -9.32 -1.55 -8.62
N ASN A 130 -8.17 -1.13 -9.17
CA ASN A 130 -7.49 0.13 -8.84
C ASN A 130 -7.16 0.30 -7.35
N LYS A 131 -7.00 -0.81 -6.62
CA LYS A 131 -6.68 -0.82 -5.18
C LYS A 131 -5.40 -1.63 -4.89
N ILE A 132 -4.58 -1.88 -5.90
CA ILE A 132 -3.26 -2.50 -5.75
C ILE A 132 -2.27 -1.59 -6.44
N ILE A 133 -1.22 -1.18 -5.73
CA ILE A 133 -0.10 -0.43 -6.31
C ILE A 133 1.21 -1.16 -6.11
N ASN A 134 2.14 -0.89 -7.02
CA ASN A 134 3.52 -1.36 -6.96
C ASN A 134 4.48 -0.18 -7.09
N ILE A 135 5.65 -0.28 -6.47
CA ILE A 135 6.77 0.60 -6.73
C ILE A 135 7.81 -0.14 -7.56
N HIS A 136 8.21 0.46 -8.68
CA HIS A 136 9.21 -0.10 -9.60
C HIS A 136 10.45 0.81 -9.65
N PRO A 137 11.67 0.25 -9.56
CA PRO A 137 12.90 1.03 -9.41
C PRO A 137 13.47 1.55 -10.74
N SER A 138 12.60 1.89 -11.69
CA SER A 138 12.96 2.57 -12.94
C SER A 138 11.84 3.49 -13.44
N LEU A 139 12.11 4.22 -14.53
CA LEU A 139 11.12 5.01 -15.25
C LEU A 139 10.38 4.12 -16.26
N LEU A 140 9.25 3.54 -15.85
CA LEU A 140 8.40 2.78 -16.76
C LEU A 140 7.93 3.62 -17.95
N PRO A 141 7.74 2.99 -19.14
CA PRO A 141 7.74 1.55 -19.41
C PRO A 141 9.13 0.91 -19.60
N LYS A 142 10.22 1.69 -19.56
CA LYS A 142 11.57 1.14 -19.70
C LYS A 142 11.94 0.30 -18.49
N PHE A 143 12.64 -0.82 -18.73
CA PHE A 143 13.17 -1.73 -17.70
C PHE A 143 12.08 -2.28 -16.77
N GLY A 144 10.85 -2.45 -17.26
CA GLY A 144 9.76 -3.18 -16.62
C GLY A 144 9.58 -4.58 -17.18
N GLY A 145 8.68 -5.36 -16.57
CA GLY A 145 8.28 -6.68 -17.05
C GLY A 145 8.95 -7.85 -16.33
N LYS A 146 8.69 -9.06 -16.83
CA LYS A 146 9.14 -10.30 -16.18
C LYS A 146 10.67 -10.34 -16.04
N GLY A 147 11.15 -10.57 -14.81
CA GLY A 147 12.58 -10.64 -14.48
C GLY A 147 13.24 -9.30 -14.15
N MET A 148 12.54 -8.17 -14.35
CA MET A 148 13.01 -6.83 -14.04
C MET A 148 12.66 -6.45 -12.60
N TYR A 149 13.55 -6.79 -11.66
CA TYR A 149 13.41 -6.45 -10.23
C TYR A 149 14.79 -6.31 -9.58
N GLY A 150 14.87 -5.49 -8.53
CA GLY A 150 16.07 -5.30 -7.72
C GLY A 150 17.30 -4.95 -8.56
N GLU A 151 18.42 -5.63 -8.34
CA GLU A 151 19.69 -5.39 -9.01
C GLU A 151 19.65 -5.55 -10.54
N ASN A 152 18.76 -6.42 -11.05
CA ASN A 152 18.61 -6.62 -12.49
C ASN A 152 18.22 -5.32 -13.20
N VAL A 153 17.32 -4.53 -12.57
CA VAL A 153 16.89 -3.25 -13.13
C VAL A 153 18.05 -2.25 -13.12
N HIS A 154 18.75 -2.14 -11.99
CA HIS A 154 19.86 -1.19 -11.88
C HIS A 154 20.99 -1.50 -12.88
N LYS A 155 21.31 -2.78 -13.03
CA LYS A 155 22.29 -3.24 -14.02
C LYS A 155 21.83 -2.91 -15.44
N ALA A 156 20.58 -3.22 -15.80
CA ALA A 156 20.04 -2.95 -17.12
C ALA A 156 20.05 -1.46 -17.47
N VAL A 157 19.71 -0.57 -16.52
CA VAL A 157 19.74 0.88 -16.70
C VAL A 157 21.15 1.39 -16.95
N VAL A 158 22.15 0.91 -16.17
CA VAL A 158 23.56 1.29 -16.32
C VAL A 158 24.14 0.76 -17.62
N ASP A 159 23.89 -0.51 -17.97
CA ASP A 159 24.36 -1.16 -19.20
C ASP A 159 23.80 -0.45 -20.45
N ALA A 160 22.55 0.03 -20.38
CA ALA A 160 21.93 0.80 -21.45
C ALA A 160 22.45 2.24 -21.54
N LYS A 161 23.34 2.68 -20.64
CA LYS A 161 23.92 4.04 -20.59
C LYS A 161 22.83 5.12 -20.59
N GLU A 162 21.76 4.89 -19.86
CA GLU A 162 20.67 5.86 -19.73
C GLU A 162 21.18 7.18 -19.11
N LYS A 163 20.57 8.28 -19.51
CA LYS A 163 20.92 9.62 -18.97
C LYS A 163 20.15 9.96 -17.70
N GLN A 164 19.05 9.30 -17.50
CA GLN A 164 18.14 9.50 -16.36
C GLN A 164 17.61 8.16 -15.85
N SER A 165 17.35 8.09 -14.56
CA SER A 165 16.59 7.02 -13.92
C SER A 165 15.68 7.60 -12.86
N GLY A 166 14.93 6.76 -12.16
CA GLY A 166 13.99 7.17 -11.15
C GLY A 166 13.15 6.01 -10.65
N ILE A 167 12.04 6.34 -10.03
CA ILE A 167 11.04 5.38 -9.55
C ILE A 167 9.73 5.59 -10.28
N THR A 168 8.94 4.52 -10.38
CA THR A 168 7.55 4.55 -10.84
C THR A 168 6.65 3.88 -9.82
N ILE A 169 5.61 4.57 -9.38
CA ILE A 169 4.50 3.99 -8.64
C ILE A 169 3.34 3.87 -9.61
N HIS A 170 2.78 2.67 -9.74
CA HIS A 170 1.72 2.38 -10.71
C HIS A 170 0.67 1.44 -10.12
N TYR A 171 -0.54 1.47 -10.65
CA TYR A 171 -1.54 0.47 -10.36
C TYR A 171 -1.14 -0.88 -10.94
N VAL A 172 -1.50 -1.96 -10.26
CA VAL A 172 -1.24 -3.33 -10.71
C VAL A 172 -2.43 -3.84 -11.52
N ASN A 173 -2.12 -4.38 -12.69
CA ASN A 173 -3.07 -5.09 -13.54
C ASN A 173 -2.62 -6.54 -13.80
N ASN A 174 -3.19 -7.19 -14.80
CA ASN A 174 -2.88 -8.57 -15.14
C ASN A 174 -1.52 -8.76 -15.84
N ASN A 175 -0.80 -7.69 -16.15
CA ASN A 175 0.52 -7.73 -16.77
C ASN A 175 1.58 -7.18 -15.81
N TYR A 176 2.83 -7.60 -16.00
CA TYR A 176 3.92 -7.04 -15.19
C TYR A 176 4.19 -5.59 -15.60
N ASP A 177 4.17 -4.68 -14.64
CA ASP A 177 4.59 -3.27 -14.74
C ASP A 177 3.91 -2.43 -15.85
N GLU A 178 2.71 -2.86 -16.31
CA GLU A 178 1.96 -2.20 -17.40
C GLU A 178 0.71 -1.43 -16.90
N GLY A 179 0.47 -1.38 -15.60
CA GLY A 179 -0.66 -0.64 -15.06
C GLY A 179 -0.47 0.88 -15.13
N ASN A 180 -1.56 1.63 -14.97
CA ASN A 180 -1.56 3.08 -15.05
C ASN A 180 -0.58 3.69 -14.03
N ILE A 181 0.29 4.57 -14.52
CA ILE A 181 1.28 5.27 -13.69
C ILE A 181 0.55 6.30 -12.82
N VAL A 182 0.84 6.26 -11.53
CA VAL A 182 0.33 7.20 -10.52
C VAL A 182 1.34 8.31 -10.25
N PHE A 183 2.62 7.93 -10.17
CA PHE A 183 3.70 8.84 -9.82
C PHE A 183 5.02 8.37 -10.40
N GLN A 184 5.82 9.32 -10.86
CA GLN A 184 7.22 9.10 -11.22
C GLN A 184 8.06 10.24 -10.66
N GLU A 185 9.24 9.88 -10.12
CA GLU A 185 10.29 10.83 -9.78
C GLU A 185 11.56 10.44 -10.52
N LYS A 186 12.26 11.41 -11.10
CA LYS A 186 13.43 11.20 -11.94
C LYS A 186 14.63 12.01 -11.49
N PHE A 187 15.82 11.51 -11.79
CA PHE A 187 17.09 12.21 -11.61
C PHE A 187 18.08 11.88 -12.73
N SER A 188 19.07 12.75 -12.92
CA SER A 188 20.11 12.56 -13.92
C SER A 188 21.19 11.58 -13.42
N LEU A 189 21.61 10.67 -14.28
CA LEU A 189 22.71 9.74 -14.00
C LEU A 189 24.06 10.39 -14.31
N THR A 190 25.07 10.00 -13.56
CA THR A 190 26.47 10.41 -13.80
C THR A 190 27.10 9.52 -14.87
N LYS A 191 28.20 9.99 -15.49
CA LYS A 191 28.93 9.17 -16.49
C LYS A 191 29.52 7.87 -15.93
N ASN A 192 29.80 7.85 -14.62
CA ASN A 192 30.41 6.72 -13.92
C ASN A 192 29.40 6.08 -12.95
N GLU A 193 28.11 6.09 -13.29
CA GLU A 193 27.10 5.47 -12.47
C GLU A 193 27.31 3.95 -12.41
N THR A 194 27.21 3.38 -11.22
CA THR A 194 27.27 1.92 -11.01
C THR A 194 25.90 1.41 -10.54
N PRO A 195 25.57 0.13 -10.72
CA PRO A 195 24.34 -0.44 -10.22
C PRO A 195 24.13 -0.19 -8.72
N GLU A 196 25.21 -0.25 -7.92
CA GLU A 196 25.17 -0.04 -6.47
C GLU A 196 24.90 1.44 -6.11
N SER A 197 25.52 2.39 -6.84
CA SER A 197 25.27 3.83 -6.62
C SER A 197 23.85 4.20 -7.05
N LEU A 198 23.38 3.63 -8.17
CA LEU A 198 22.01 3.80 -8.65
C LEU A 198 21.01 3.24 -7.64
N SER A 199 21.22 2.02 -7.14
CA SER A 199 20.36 1.38 -6.13
C SER A 199 20.19 2.26 -4.89
N LYS A 200 21.25 2.86 -4.37
CA LYS A 200 21.19 3.77 -3.22
C LYS A 200 20.34 5.02 -3.49
N LYS A 201 20.48 5.61 -4.68
CA LYS A 201 19.68 6.79 -5.08
C LYS A 201 18.20 6.43 -5.23
N ILE A 202 17.90 5.31 -5.89
CA ILE A 202 16.56 4.78 -6.06
C ILE A 202 15.91 4.51 -4.69
N HIS A 203 16.63 3.81 -3.81
CA HIS A 203 16.12 3.54 -2.46
C HIS A 203 15.79 4.83 -1.68
N GLY A 204 16.62 5.88 -1.81
CA GLY A 204 16.32 7.18 -1.21
C GLY A 204 15.02 7.80 -1.72
N LEU A 205 14.73 7.66 -3.02
CA LEU A 205 13.46 8.13 -3.59
C LEU A 205 12.26 7.28 -3.13
N GLU A 206 12.42 5.95 -3.09
CA GLU A 206 11.38 5.04 -2.59
C GLU A 206 10.99 5.39 -1.14
N MET A 207 11.99 5.51 -0.27
CA MET A 207 11.77 5.87 1.14
C MET A 207 11.05 7.21 1.30
N LYS A 208 11.36 8.18 0.46
CA LYS A 208 10.76 9.52 0.50
C LYS A 208 9.33 9.54 -0.03
N TYR A 209 9.10 8.96 -1.20
CA TYR A 209 7.87 9.20 -1.95
C TYR A 209 6.81 8.12 -1.78
N PHE A 210 7.20 6.87 -1.52
CA PHE A 210 6.22 5.79 -1.51
C PHE A 210 5.13 5.97 -0.44
N PRO A 211 5.44 6.25 0.83
CA PRO A 211 4.40 6.48 1.83
C PRO A 211 3.50 7.67 1.51
N LEU A 212 4.07 8.78 1.00
CA LEU A 212 3.32 9.98 0.62
C LEU A 212 2.31 9.71 -0.50
N VAL A 213 2.73 8.93 -1.50
CA VAL A 213 1.85 8.57 -2.63
C VAL A 213 0.76 7.61 -2.17
N ILE A 214 1.07 6.63 -1.31
CA ILE A 214 0.08 5.74 -0.69
C ILE A 214 -0.98 6.57 0.03
N GLU A 215 -0.58 7.49 0.89
CA GLU A 215 -1.50 8.35 1.63
C GLU A 215 -2.39 9.19 0.72
N LYS A 216 -1.80 9.81 -0.31
CA LYS A 216 -2.54 10.60 -1.30
C LYS A 216 -3.60 9.78 -2.03
N ILE A 217 -3.26 8.56 -2.48
CA ILE A 217 -4.21 7.67 -3.16
C ILE A 217 -5.36 7.31 -2.22
N ILE A 218 -5.02 6.85 -1.01
CA ILE A 218 -6.01 6.34 -0.06
C ILE A 218 -6.98 7.45 0.38
N ASN A 219 -6.49 8.66 0.58
CA ASN A 219 -7.32 9.81 0.94
C ASN A 219 -8.23 10.29 -0.21
N SER A 220 -8.02 9.80 -1.44
CA SER A 220 -8.87 10.08 -2.60
C SER A 220 -9.92 8.99 -2.88
N LEU A 221 -9.90 7.88 -2.12
CA LEU A 221 -10.88 6.78 -2.19
C LEU A 221 -12.07 7.00 -1.24
#